data_08fd19e384445a2cc8a8fe50c5b3a624
#
_entry.id   08fd19e384445a2cc8a8fe50c5b3a624
#
_cell.length_a   1.000
_cell.length_b   1.000
_cell.length_c   1.000
_cell.angle_alpha   90.00
_cell.angle_beta   90.00
_cell.angle_gamma   90.00
#
_symmetry.space_group_name_H-M   'P 1'
#
loop_
_entity.id
_entity.type
_entity.pdbx_description
1 polymer ?
#
loop_
_entity_poly.entity_id
_entity_poly.type
_entity_poly.pdbx_seq_one_letter_code
_entity_poly.pdbx_strand_id
1 'polypeptide(L)'
;MQIQQVVVTGPHAVELQSAELDPALEPQELLIETEWSFISTGTELANYTGREPKVFQPGSWCAYPWRSGYANCGIVRAVGEAVKRAKVGDRVFTYGRHASAFKYNESRLVALVPDAIDPALAAASRMAGVAATGIILSE
;
A
#
# COMPACT_ATOMS: atom_id res chain seq x y z
N MET A 1 9.54 -14.20 7.17
CA MET A 1 10.14 -13.04 7.85
C MET A 1 9.10 -12.35 8.71
N GLN A 2 9.48 -11.78 9.86
CA GLN A 2 8.57 -10.98 10.70
C GLN A 2 8.34 -9.61 10.08
N ILE A 3 7.08 -9.18 10.05
CA ILE A 3 6.67 -7.84 9.62
C ILE A 3 5.75 -7.21 10.66
N GLN A 4 5.64 -5.88 10.60
CA GLN A 4 4.62 -5.10 11.33
C GLN A 4 3.61 -4.58 10.31
N GLN A 5 2.32 -4.60 10.65
CA GLN A 5 1.25 -4.11 9.79
C GLN A 5 0.18 -3.38 10.58
N VAL A 6 -0.41 -2.35 9.99
CA VAL A 6 -1.54 -1.63 10.55
C VAL A 6 -2.84 -2.35 10.20
N VAL A 7 -3.63 -2.68 11.21
CA VAL A 7 -4.91 -3.36 11.05
C VAL A 7 -6.01 -2.56 11.75
N VAL A 8 -7.03 -2.20 11.02
CA VAL A 8 -8.26 -1.62 11.59
C VAL A 8 -9.15 -2.80 12.00
N THR A 9 -9.30 -2.98 13.31
CA THR A 9 -9.99 -4.16 13.88
C THR A 9 -11.49 -3.93 14.10
N GLY A 10 -11.91 -2.67 14.07
CA GLY A 10 -13.30 -2.26 14.21
C GLY A 10 -13.43 -0.74 14.16
N PRO A 11 -14.65 -0.18 14.33
CA PRO A 11 -14.84 1.26 14.39
C PRO A 11 -14.00 1.89 15.50
N HIS A 12 -13.21 2.91 15.13
CA HIS A 12 -12.29 3.63 16.03
C HIS A 12 -11.24 2.74 16.71
N ALA A 13 -10.99 1.52 16.18
CA ALA A 13 -10.02 0.58 16.71
C ALA A 13 -8.95 0.27 15.64
N VAL A 14 -7.70 0.52 15.98
CA VAL A 14 -6.53 0.23 15.13
C VAL A 14 -5.43 -0.39 15.95
N GLU A 15 -4.74 -1.36 15.38
CA GLU A 15 -3.64 -2.08 16.02
C GLU A 15 -2.43 -2.15 15.10
N LEU A 16 -1.25 -2.10 15.70
CA LEU A 16 -0.01 -2.51 15.04
C LEU A 16 0.22 -3.98 15.37
N GLN A 17 0.06 -4.84 14.37
CA GLN A 17 0.16 -6.28 14.53
C GLN A 17 1.44 -6.83 13.92
N SER A 18 2.10 -7.74 14.64
CA SER A 18 3.16 -8.59 14.08
C SER A 18 2.55 -9.70 13.25
N ALA A 19 3.14 -10.00 12.11
CA ALA A 19 2.74 -11.10 11.24
C ALA A 19 3.95 -11.78 10.60
N GLU A 20 3.78 -13.04 10.24
CA GLU A 20 4.74 -13.75 9.40
C GLU A 20 4.43 -13.49 7.93
N LEU A 21 5.46 -13.06 7.18
CA LEU A 21 5.42 -12.97 5.73
C LEU A 21 6.33 -14.06 5.15
N ASP A 22 5.74 -14.95 4.34
CA ASP A 22 6.53 -15.90 3.56
C ASP A 22 7.35 -15.11 2.51
N PRO A 23 8.70 -15.20 2.52
CA PRO A 23 9.54 -14.47 1.57
C PRO A 23 9.55 -15.10 0.16
N ALA A 24 9.01 -16.29 -0.04
CA ALA A 24 8.89 -16.90 -1.37
C ALA A 24 8.02 -16.05 -2.28
N LEU A 25 8.52 -15.74 -3.48
CA LEU A 25 7.84 -14.88 -4.44
C LEU A 25 7.27 -15.69 -5.59
N GLU A 26 6.06 -15.33 -6.00
CA GLU A 26 5.52 -15.74 -7.28
C GLU A 26 6.30 -15.04 -8.43
N PRO A 27 6.27 -15.57 -9.66
CA PRO A 27 7.10 -15.06 -10.76
C PRO A 27 7.00 -13.54 -11.01
N GLN A 28 5.84 -12.93 -10.82
CA GLN A 28 5.60 -11.50 -11.03
C GLN A 28 5.53 -10.68 -9.73
N GLU A 29 5.98 -11.22 -8.62
CA GLU A 29 5.95 -10.53 -7.34
C GLU A 29 7.26 -9.82 -7.02
N LEU A 30 7.12 -8.70 -6.30
CA LEU A 30 8.20 -7.96 -5.66
C LEU A 30 8.02 -8.09 -4.14
N LEU A 31 9.12 -8.23 -3.42
CA LEU A 31 9.18 -7.98 -1.99
C LEU A 31 9.62 -6.53 -1.79
N ILE A 32 8.77 -5.72 -1.18
CA ILE A 32 9.02 -4.30 -0.95
C ILE A 32 9.12 -4.06 0.55
N GLU A 33 10.19 -3.40 0.99
CA GLU A 33 10.36 -2.87 2.33
C GLU A 33 9.95 -1.40 2.33
N THR A 34 9.01 -1.05 3.19
CA THR A 34 8.43 0.29 3.26
C THR A 34 9.40 1.30 3.86
N GLU A 35 9.61 2.43 3.18
CA GLU A 35 10.22 3.62 3.75
C GLU A 35 9.13 4.54 4.33
N TRP A 36 8.08 4.80 3.53
CA TRP A 36 6.95 5.66 3.90
C TRP A 36 5.63 5.13 3.35
N SER A 37 4.57 5.32 4.10
CA SER A 37 3.20 5.11 3.62
C SER A 37 2.31 6.28 4.01
N PHE A 38 1.40 6.66 3.13
CA PHE A 38 0.53 7.82 3.32
C PHE A 38 -0.88 7.39 3.69
N ILE A 39 -1.40 7.91 4.80
CA ILE A 39 -2.77 7.63 5.26
C ILE A 39 -3.74 8.55 4.52
N SER A 40 -4.73 7.94 3.86
CA SER A 40 -5.80 8.68 3.20
C SER A 40 -6.84 9.17 4.18
N THR A 41 -7.02 10.48 4.26
CA THR A 41 -8.00 11.12 5.14
C THR A 41 -9.46 10.92 4.69
N GLY A 42 -9.69 10.46 3.47
CA GLY A 42 -11.03 10.12 2.95
C GLY A 42 -11.37 8.67 3.22
N THR A 43 -10.89 7.76 2.37
CA THR A 43 -11.25 6.34 2.37
C THR A 43 -10.89 5.64 3.67
N GLU A 44 -9.67 5.83 4.17
CA GLU A 44 -9.22 5.12 5.37
C GLU A 44 -9.91 5.66 6.63
N LEU A 45 -10.17 6.97 6.67
CA LEU A 45 -10.95 7.55 7.77
C LEU A 45 -12.41 7.08 7.76
N ALA A 46 -13.04 6.94 6.58
CA ALA A 46 -14.39 6.39 6.47
C ALA A 46 -14.45 4.93 6.96
N ASN A 47 -13.44 4.13 6.61
CA ASN A 47 -13.34 2.75 7.09
C ASN A 47 -13.04 2.69 8.59
N TYR A 48 -12.09 3.50 9.09
CA TYR A 48 -11.76 3.56 10.51
C TYR A 48 -12.94 3.98 11.39
N THR A 49 -13.76 4.93 10.94
CA THR A 49 -14.92 5.42 11.70
C THR A 49 -16.18 4.58 11.50
N GLY A 50 -16.15 3.56 10.63
CA GLY A 50 -17.33 2.75 10.31
C GLY A 50 -18.37 3.48 9.45
N ARG A 51 -18.04 4.63 8.84
CA ARG A 51 -18.93 5.36 7.92
C ARG A 51 -19.12 4.67 6.58
N GLU A 52 -18.16 3.82 6.16
CA GLU A 52 -18.29 2.95 5.01
C GLU A 52 -19.04 1.67 5.44
N PRO A 53 -20.31 1.44 5.01
CA PRO A 53 -21.09 0.29 5.49
C PRO A 53 -20.49 -1.07 5.14
N LYS A 54 -19.65 -1.13 4.10
CA LYS A 54 -19.01 -2.38 3.66
C LYS A 54 -18.00 -2.93 4.65
N VAL A 55 -17.53 -2.11 5.61
CA VAL A 55 -16.62 -2.60 6.67
C VAL A 55 -17.28 -3.69 7.55
N PHE A 56 -18.59 -3.71 7.61
CA PHE A 56 -19.39 -4.70 8.36
C PHE A 56 -19.84 -5.90 7.52
N GLN A 57 -19.52 -5.91 6.21
CA GLN A 57 -19.94 -6.96 5.30
C GLN A 57 -18.81 -7.97 5.11
N PRO A 58 -18.93 -9.21 5.61
CA PRO A 58 -17.93 -10.25 5.40
C PRO A 58 -17.60 -10.45 3.91
N GLY A 59 -16.32 -10.53 3.60
CA GLY A 59 -15.83 -10.70 2.23
C GLY A 59 -15.73 -9.41 1.40
N SER A 60 -16.15 -8.25 1.93
CA SER A 60 -15.89 -6.98 1.26
C SER A 60 -14.40 -6.62 1.33
N TRP A 61 -13.95 -5.75 0.41
CA TRP A 61 -12.55 -5.32 0.31
C TRP A 61 -12.02 -4.59 1.56
N CYS A 62 -12.92 -4.04 2.39
CA CYS A 62 -12.59 -3.30 3.60
C CYS A 62 -13.23 -3.89 4.87
N ALA A 63 -13.74 -5.13 4.81
CA ALA A 63 -14.32 -5.79 5.98
C ALA A 63 -13.33 -5.88 7.14
N TYR A 64 -13.81 -5.62 8.35
CA TYR A 64 -13.00 -5.81 9.55
C TYR A 64 -12.72 -7.30 9.83
N PRO A 65 -11.51 -7.64 10.31
CA PRO A 65 -10.33 -6.79 10.47
C PRO A 65 -9.71 -6.43 9.09
N TRP A 66 -9.47 -5.14 8.85
CA TRP A 66 -8.99 -4.64 7.57
C TRP A 66 -7.53 -4.22 7.64
N ARG A 67 -6.70 -4.79 6.76
CA ARG A 67 -5.30 -4.38 6.57
C ARG A 67 -5.26 -3.15 5.67
N SER A 68 -5.08 -1.99 6.29
CA SER A 68 -5.20 -0.69 5.63
C SER A 68 -3.98 -0.32 4.77
N GLY A 69 -4.15 0.72 3.96
CA GLY A 69 -3.12 1.32 3.13
C GLY A 69 -3.27 1.03 1.64
N TYR A 70 -2.95 2.04 0.83
CA TYR A 70 -2.90 1.96 -0.63
C TYR A 70 -2.02 3.06 -1.26
N ALA A 71 -1.08 3.60 -0.49
CA ALA A 71 -0.11 4.60 -0.92
C ALA A 71 1.21 4.36 -0.17
N ASN A 72 2.16 3.73 -0.84
CA ASN A 72 3.41 3.27 -0.23
C ASN A 72 4.59 3.56 -1.13
N CYS A 73 5.67 4.06 -0.54
CA CYS A 73 6.98 4.20 -1.16
C CYS A 73 7.97 3.33 -0.38
N GLY A 74 8.74 2.51 -1.08
CA GLY A 74 9.68 1.60 -0.44
C GLY A 74 10.73 1.06 -1.40
N ILE A 75 11.64 0.27 -0.85
CA ILE A 75 12.76 -0.33 -1.58
C ILE A 75 12.44 -1.77 -1.95
N VAL A 76 12.67 -2.13 -3.20
CA VAL A 76 12.58 -3.52 -3.66
C VAL A 76 13.72 -4.34 -3.07
N ARG A 77 13.39 -5.37 -2.29
CA ARG A 77 14.35 -6.26 -1.63
C ARG A 77 14.54 -7.59 -2.35
N ALA A 78 13.52 -8.05 -3.06
CA ALA A 78 13.60 -9.22 -3.92
C ALA A 78 12.58 -9.11 -5.05
N VAL A 79 12.82 -9.84 -6.13
CA VAL A 79 11.94 -9.90 -7.31
C VAL A 79 11.75 -11.34 -7.75
N GLY A 80 10.55 -11.70 -8.20
CA GLY A 80 10.27 -12.94 -8.88
C GLY A 80 10.89 -12.98 -10.28
N GLU A 81 11.05 -14.15 -10.84
CA GLU A 81 11.81 -14.40 -12.09
C GLU A 81 11.23 -13.71 -13.33
N ALA A 82 9.94 -13.40 -13.33
CA ALA A 82 9.25 -12.76 -14.45
C ALA A 82 9.06 -11.23 -14.29
N VAL A 83 9.54 -10.64 -13.18
CA VAL A 83 9.45 -9.20 -12.94
C VAL A 83 10.32 -8.43 -13.93
N LYS A 84 9.73 -7.36 -14.53
CA LYS A 84 10.37 -6.52 -15.56
C LYS A 84 10.38 -5.03 -15.23
N ARG A 85 9.49 -4.57 -14.33
CA ARG A 85 9.28 -3.13 -14.08
C ARG A 85 10.21 -2.54 -13.03
N ALA A 86 10.83 -3.37 -12.20
CA ALA A 86 11.76 -2.94 -11.18
C ALA A 86 12.78 -4.05 -10.88
N LYS A 87 13.89 -3.67 -10.27
CA LYS A 87 14.94 -4.58 -9.80
C LYS A 87 15.23 -4.34 -8.32
N VAL A 88 15.97 -5.26 -7.72
CA VAL A 88 16.44 -5.12 -6.33
C VAL A 88 17.23 -3.82 -6.16
N GLY A 89 16.91 -3.06 -5.12
CA GLY A 89 17.49 -1.76 -4.81
C GLY A 89 16.71 -0.56 -5.37
N ASP A 90 15.81 -0.76 -6.32
CA ASP A 90 14.98 0.34 -6.83
C ASP A 90 14.03 0.83 -5.73
N ARG A 91 13.88 2.17 -5.65
CA ARG A 91 12.79 2.79 -4.90
C ARG A 91 11.55 2.85 -5.77
N VAL A 92 10.43 2.37 -5.24
CA VAL A 92 9.16 2.29 -5.98
C VAL A 92 8.01 2.89 -5.19
N PHE A 93 7.10 3.56 -5.91
CA PHE A 93 5.77 3.88 -5.41
C PHE A 93 4.79 2.80 -5.86
N THR A 94 3.93 2.36 -4.94
CA THR A 94 2.91 1.34 -5.19
C THR A 94 1.63 1.62 -4.40
N TYR A 95 0.55 0.89 -4.72
CA TYR A 95 -0.65 0.84 -3.89
C TYR A 95 -0.51 -0.20 -2.77
N GLY A 96 0.66 -0.20 -2.13
CA GLY A 96 0.97 -1.07 -1.01
C GLY A 96 0.30 -0.66 0.29
N ARG A 97 0.27 -1.61 1.24
CA ARG A 97 -0.37 -1.46 2.55
C ARG A 97 0.54 -0.72 3.54
N HIS A 98 -0.04 -0.31 4.68
CA HIS A 98 0.71 0.14 5.84
C HIS A 98 1.32 -1.07 6.57
N ALA A 99 2.44 -1.54 6.04
CA ALA A 99 3.21 -2.65 6.60
C ALA A 99 4.70 -2.37 6.42
N SER A 100 5.55 -2.89 7.30
CA SER A 100 7.01 -2.72 7.21
C SER A 100 7.59 -3.38 5.96
N ALA A 101 6.98 -4.47 5.49
CA ALA A 101 7.25 -5.09 4.19
C ALA A 101 6.01 -5.83 3.69
N PHE A 102 5.94 -6.03 2.37
CA PHE A 102 4.83 -6.74 1.73
C PHE A 102 5.22 -7.27 0.35
N LYS A 103 4.48 -8.28 -0.10
CA LYS A 103 4.57 -8.76 -1.49
C LYS A 103 3.61 -7.97 -2.38
N TYR A 104 4.05 -7.66 -3.59
CA TYR A 104 3.30 -6.85 -4.54
C TYR A 104 3.47 -7.36 -5.97
N ASN A 105 2.37 -7.60 -6.65
CA ASN A 105 2.40 -8.06 -8.03
C ASN A 105 2.58 -6.88 -9.01
N GLU A 106 3.56 -6.97 -9.92
CA GLU A 106 3.89 -5.89 -10.87
C GLU A 106 2.82 -5.63 -11.93
N SER A 107 1.82 -6.51 -12.09
CA SER A 107 0.65 -6.23 -12.94
C SER A 107 -0.16 -5.03 -12.48
N ARG A 108 -0.02 -4.66 -11.22
CA ARG A 108 -0.57 -3.44 -10.62
C ARG A 108 0.42 -2.28 -10.84
N LEU A 109 0.06 -1.09 -10.32
CA LEU A 109 0.93 0.08 -10.43
C LEU A 109 2.25 -0.12 -9.68
N VAL A 110 3.35 -0.06 -10.42
CA VAL A 110 4.72 0.09 -9.92
C VAL A 110 5.34 1.27 -10.64
N ALA A 111 5.69 2.33 -9.92
CA ALA A 111 6.36 3.51 -10.48
C ALA A 111 7.73 3.68 -9.82
N LEU A 112 8.78 3.77 -10.62
CA LEU A 112 10.12 4.09 -10.12
C LEU A 112 10.14 5.51 -9.55
N VAL A 113 10.74 5.66 -8.38
CA VAL A 113 10.89 6.95 -7.70
C VAL A 113 12.35 7.41 -7.84
N PRO A 114 12.61 8.53 -8.54
CA PRO A 114 13.96 9.09 -8.64
C PRO A 114 14.57 9.43 -7.28
N ASP A 115 15.88 9.28 -7.12
CA ASP A 115 16.58 9.55 -5.87
C ASP A 115 16.43 11.00 -5.36
N ALA A 116 16.20 11.94 -6.29
CA ALA A 116 15.98 13.35 -5.97
C ALA A 116 14.61 13.62 -5.32
N ILE A 117 13.68 12.64 -5.33
CA ILE A 117 12.34 12.80 -4.75
C ILE A 117 12.33 12.22 -3.33
N ASP A 118 11.88 13.02 -2.39
CA ASP A 118 11.65 12.58 -1.02
C ASP A 118 10.61 11.44 -1.00
N PRO A 119 10.91 10.29 -0.38
CA PRO A 119 10.00 9.14 -0.37
C PRO A 119 8.65 9.43 0.34
N ALA A 120 8.60 10.38 1.27
CA ALA A 120 7.34 10.82 1.88
C ALA A 120 6.46 11.56 0.86
N LEU A 121 7.06 12.43 0.02
CA LEU A 121 6.35 13.09 -1.08
C LEU A 121 5.90 12.08 -2.14
N ALA A 122 6.75 11.09 -2.45
CA ALA A 122 6.37 10.01 -3.36
C ALA A 122 5.15 9.25 -2.84
N ALA A 123 5.11 8.90 -1.56
CA ALA A 123 3.95 8.25 -0.95
C ALA A 123 2.68 9.13 -1.01
N ALA A 124 2.82 10.45 -0.79
CA ALA A 124 1.72 11.41 -0.86
C ALA A 124 1.17 11.64 -2.29
N SER A 125 1.94 11.30 -3.34
CA SER A 125 1.56 11.50 -4.75
C SER A 125 0.24 10.82 -5.13
N ARG A 126 -0.18 9.79 -4.40
CA ARG A 126 -1.49 9.14 -4.58
C ARG A 126 -2.64 10.14 -4.43
N MET A 127 -2.54 11.05 -3.47
CA MET A 127 -3.60 12.06 -3.24
C MET A 127 -3.60 13.10 -4.36
N ALA A 128 -2.44 13.49 -4.85
CA ALA A 128 -2.35 14.36 -6.03
C ALA A 128 -2.99 13.70 -7.27
N GLY A 129 -2.78 12.41 -7.48
CA GLY A 129 -3.43 11.64 -8.56
C GLY A 129 -4.96 11.60 -8.42
N VAL A 130 -5.50 11.47 -7.21
CA VAL A 130 -6.95 11.52 -6.96
C VAL A 130 -7.50 12.91 -7.30
N ALA A 131 -6.83 13.98 -6.84
CA ALA A 131 -7.23 15.35 -7.14
C ALA A 131 -7.18 15.66 -8.65
N ALA A 132 -6.12 15.26 -9.34
CA ALA A 132 -5.97 15.43 -10.78
C ALA A 132 -7.08 14.71 -11.57
N THR A 133 -7.49 13.52 -11.15
CA THR A 133 -8.59 12.79 -11.78
C THR A 133 -9.90 13.59 -11.68
N GLY A 134 -10.17 14.19 -10.52
CA GLY A 134 -11.35 15.05 -10.34
C GLY A 134 -11.37 16.25 -11.30
N ILE A 135 -10.22 16.89 -11.51
CA ILE A 135 -10.10 18.04 -12.43
C ILE A 135 -10.31 17.59 -13.89
N ILE A 136 -9.65 16.51 -14.31
CA ILE A 136 -9.72 16.01 -15.71
C ILE A 136 -11.16 15.58 -16.07
N LEU A 137 -11.90 15.01 -15.13
CA LEU A 137 -13.26 14.54 -15.37
C LEU A 137 -14.32 15.65 -15.25
N SER A 138 -13.94 16.86 -14.85
CA SER A 138 -14.84 18.00 -14.74
C SER A 138 -14.91 18.87 -16.01
N GLU A 139 -14.11 18.57 -17.03
CA GLU A 139 -14.15 19.19 -18.36
C GLU A 139 -15.12 18.44 -19.29
#